data_500a8ce15bb2b99c6f5ba27c8358b732
#
_entry.id   500a8ce15bb2b99c6f5ba27c8358b732
#
_cell.length_a   1.000
_cell.length_b   1.000
_cell.length_c   1.000
_cell.angle_alpha   90.00
_cell.angle_beta   90.00
_cell.angle_gamma   90.00
#
_symmetry.space_group_name_H-M   'P 1'
#
loop_
_entity.id
_entity.type
_entity.pdbx_description
1 polymer ?
#
loop_
_entity_poly.entity_id
_entity_poly.type
_entity_poly.pdbx_seq_one_letter_code
_entity_poly.pdbx_strand_id
1 'polypeptide(L)'
;MDQRKTALIFKAFCDENRVRILNLLRGGEKCACRLLEELSISQPTLSHHMKILCDSGIVVGRKEGKWMHYRISSEGVQIAKEYLSGLTIAQTYDEDKPCCE
;
A
#
# COMPACT_ATOMS: atom_id res chain seq x y z
N MET A 1 -15.08 11.58 -1.83
CA MET A 1 -13.98 10.67 -1.54
C MET A 1 -14.07 10.22 -0.08
N ASP A 2 -14.00 8.94 0.14
CA ASP A 2 -14.11 8.38 1.49
C ASP A 2 -12.78 8.58 2.23
N GLN A 3 -12.82 9.35 3.31
CA GLN A 3 -11.61 9.70 4.05
C GLN A 3 -10.98 8.48 4.73
N ARG A 4 -11.81 7.58 5.25
CA ARG A 4 -11.31 6.37 5.89
C ARG A 4 -10.59 5.48 4.86
N LYS A 5 -11.21 5.29 3.70
CA LYS A 5 -10.61 4.47 2.65
C LYS A 5 -9.31 5.09 2.15
N THR A 6 -9.31 6.42 2.01
CA THR A 6 -8.11 7.14 1.61
C THR A 6 -6.97 6.90 2.60
N ALA A 7 -7.27 7.01 3.89
CA ALA A 7 -6.26 6.80 4.92
C ALA A 7 -5.72 5.38 4.90
N LEU A 8 -6.59 4.39 4.67
CA LEU A 8 -6.14 3.00 4.57
C LEU A 8 -5.18 2.78 3.41
N ILE A 9 -5.45 3.44 2.28
CA ILE A 9 -4.56 3.34 1.12
C ILE A 9 -3.17 3.85 1.47
N PHE A 10 -3.10 5.04 2.07
CA PHE A 10 -1.78 5.63 2.31
C PHE A 10 -1.07 5.04 3.51
N LYS A 11 -1.81 4.39 4.42
CA LYS A 11 -1.20 3.65 5.51
C LYS A 11 -0.28 2.55 4.98
N ALA A 12 -0.59 2.00 3.80
CA ALA A 12 0.24 0.96 3.21
C ALA A 12 1.67 1.41 2.97
N PHE A 13 1.89 2.71 2.82
CA PHE A 13 3.21 3.26 2.50
C PHE A 13 3.94 3.84 3.71
N CYS A 14 3.36 3.74 4.90
CA CYS A 14 3.88 4.42 6.08
C CYS A 14 4.78 3.56 6.95
N ASP A 15 5.52 2.65 6.35
CA ASP A 15 6.42 1.78 7.11
C ASP A 15 7.53 1.27 6.20
N GLU A 16 8.76 1.26 6.72
CA GLU A 16 9.91 0.82 5.94
C GLU A 16 9.74 -0.60 5.41
N ASN A 17 9.27 -1.50 6.27
CA ASN A 17 9.12 -2.89 5.85
C ASN A 17 8.05 -3.03 4.77
N ARG A 18 6.98 -2.25 4.86
CA ARG A 18 5.96 -2.32 3.82
C ARG A 18 6.48 -1.78 2.49
N VAL A 19 7.30 -0.73 2.53
CA VAL A 19 7.93 -0.24 1.31
C VAL A 19 8.86 -1.30 0.73
N ARG A 20 9.63 -1.98 1.58
CA ARG A 20 10.51 -3.06 1.13
C ARG A 20 9.73 -4.21 0.50
N ILE A 21 8.58 -4.54 1.09
CA ILE A 21 7.72 -5.58 0.53
C ILE A 21 7.25 -5.18 -0.88
N LEU A 22 6.81 -3.95 -1.04
CA LEU A 22 6.37 -3.49 -2.35
C LEU A 22 7.50 -3.54 -3.36
N ASN A 23 8.71 -3.17 -2.96
CA ASN A 23 9.87 -3.28 -3.84
C ASN A 23 10.11 -4.72 -4.29
N LEU A 24 9.97 -5.67 -3.37
CA LEU A 24 10.14 -7.08 -3.72
C LEU A 24 9.05 -7.56 -4.68
N LEU A 25 7.83 -7.08 -4.49
CA LEU A 25 6.71 -7.48 -5.33
C LEU A 25 6.73 -6.85 -6.71
N ARG A 26 7.58 -5.86 -6.93
CA ARG A 26 7.73 -5.27 -8.27
C ARG A 26 8.16 -6.29 -9.30
N GLY A 27 8.89 -7.32 -8.88
CA GLY A 27 9.34 -8.36 -9.78
C GLY A 27 8.30 -9.42 -10.09
N GLY A 28 7.11 -9.30 -9.51
CA GLY A 28 6.05 -10.27 -9.72
C GLY A 28 5.59 -10.89 -8.41
N GLU A 29 4.67 -11.83 -8.53
CA GLU A 29 4.10 -12.51 -7.37
C GLU A 29 5.19 -13.21 -6.56
N LYS A 30 5.08 -13.13 -5.23
CA LYS A 30 6.03 -13.77 -4.32
C LYS A 30 5.28 -14.55 -3.26
N CYS A 31 5.84 -15.71 -2.90
CA CYS A 31 5.38 -16.49 -1.77
C CYS A 31 5.76 -15.78 -0.47
N ALA A 32 4.89 -15.90 0.54
CA ALA A 32 5.20 -15.35 1.85
C ALA A 32 6.52 -15.87 2.40
N CYS A 33 6.85 -17.13 2.09
CA CYS A 33 8.13 -17.72 2.55
C CYS A 33 9.31 -16.94 1.99
N ARG A 34 9.21 -16.47 0.74
CA ARG A 34 10.28 -15.69 0.14
C ARG A 34 10.39 -14.33 0.79
N LEU A 35 9.25 -13.72 1.10
CA LEU A 35 9.26 -12.43 1.78
C LEU A 35 9.90 -12.53 3.15
N LEU A 36 9.62 -13.62 3.88
CA LEU A 36 10.23 -13.83 5.18
C LEU A 36 11.75 -13.91 5.08
N GLU A 37 12.25 -14.64 4.07
CA GLU A 37 13.69 -14.76 3.89
C GLU A 37 14.33 -13.41 3.62
N GLU A 38 13.72 -12.64 2.73
CA GLU A 38 14.32 -11.38 2.29
C GLU A 38 14.26 -10.29 3.37
N LEU A 39 13.22 -10.31 4.18
CA LEU A 39 13.00 -9.24 5.15
C LEU A 39 13.58 -9.53 6.53
N SER A 40 13.86 -10.79 6.83
CA SER A 40 14.38 -11.22 8.14
C SER A 40 13.48 -10.75 9.28
N ILE A 41 12.17 -10.92 9.11
CA ILE A 41 11.19 -10.58 10.15
C ILE A 41 10.42 -11.83 10.51
N SER A 42 9.71 -11.79 11.64
CA SER A 42 8.92 -12.92 12.08
C SER A 42 7.66 -13.06 11.23
N GLN A 43 7.10 -14.27 11.24
CA GLN A 43 5.89 -14.54 10.49
C GLN A 43 4.71 -13.69 10.96
N PRO A 44 4.48 -13.51 12.28
CA PRO A 44 3.40 -12.62 12.72
C PRO A 44 3.60 -11.18 12.27
N THR A 45 4.84 -10.70 12.24
CA THR A 45 5.12 -9.34 11.79
C THR A 45 4.80 -9.21 10.31
N LEU A 46 5.20 -10.19 9.50
CA LEU A 46 4.87 -10.19 8.08
C LEU A 46 3.36 -10.20 7.87
N SER A 47 2.65 -11.07 8.61
CA SER A 47 1.20 -11.16 8.49
C SER A 47 0.53 -9.82 8.79
N HIS A 48 1.03 -9.10 9.79
CA HIS A 48 0.51 -7.79 10.14
C HIS A 48 0.67 -6.81 8.98
N HIS A 49 1.88 -6.76 8.40
CA HIS A 49 2.14 -5.87 7.27
C HIS A 49 1.30 -6.24 6.05
N MET A 50 1.18 -7.55 5.77
CA MET A 50 0.43 -7.98 4.61
C MET A 50 -1.06 -7.69 4.75
N LYS A 51 -1.60 -7.76 5.98
CA LYS A 51 -2.99 -7.40 6.20
C LYS A 51 -3.22 -5.93 5.86
N ILE A 52 -2.32 -5.06 6.28
CA ILE A 52 -2.43 -3.63 6.00
C ILE A 52 -2.36 -3.39 4.49
N LEU A 53 -1.42 -4.04 3.81
CA LEU A 53 -1.26 -3.88 2.36
C LEU A 53 -2.47 -4.41 1.61
N CYS A 54 -3.02 -5.54 2.03
CA CYS A 54 -4.19 -6.10 1.38
C CYS A 54 -5.44 -5.26 1.66
N ASP A 55 -5.58 -4.76 2.88
CA ASP A 55 -6.73 -3.90 3.21
C ASP A 55 -6.72 -2.62 2.39
N SER A 56 -5.55 -2.14 2.03
CA SER A 56 -5.42 -0.94 1.21
C SER A 56 -5.83 -1.16 -0.25
N GLY A 57 -5.89 -2.42 -0.68
CA GLY A 57 -6.15 -2.76 -2.07
C GLY A 57 -4.93 -2.74 -2.97
N ILE A 58 -3.77 -2.29 -2.45
CA ILE A 58 -2.54 -2.23 -3.25
C ILE A 58 -2.01 -3.62 -3.56
N VAL A 59 -2.20 -4.56 -2.64
CA VAL A 59 -1.70 -5.92 -2.76
C VAL A 59 -2.86 -6.89 -2.70
N VAL A 60 -2.77 -7.97 -3.47
CA VAL A 60 -3.74 -9.05 -3.47
C VAL A 60 -3.02 -10.33 -3.07
N GLY A 61 -3.66 -11.11 -2.19
CA GLY A 61 -3.12 -12.38 -1.78
C GLY A 61 -3.96 -13.53 -2.26
N ARG A 62 -3.33 -14.65 -2.57
CA ARG A 62 -4.03 -15.89 -2.85
C ARG A 62 -3.33 -17.02 -2.11
N LYS A 63 -4.11 -17.99 -1.67
CA LYS A 63 -3.57 -19.12 -0.93
C LYS A 63 -3.29 -20.27 -1.88
N GLU A 64 -2.09 -20.82 -1.76
CA GLU A 64 -1.74 -22.01 -2.53
C GLU A 64 -0.97 -22.95 -1.59
N GLY A 65 -1.54 -24.12 -1.32
CA GLY A 65 -0.98 -25.00 -0.32
C GLY A 65 -1.06 -24.37 1.05
N LYS A 66 0.06 -24.36 1.76
CA LYS A 66 0.09 -23.78 3.11
C LYS A 66 0.66 -22.36 3.12
N TRP A 67 0.98 -21.79 1.96
CA TRP A 67 1.57 -20.46 1.89
C TRP A 67 0.68 -19.52 1.12
N MET A 68 0.67 -18.26 1.57
CA MET A 68 0.06 -17.18 0.80
C MET A 68 1.03 -16.69 -0.25
N HIS A 69 0.49 -16.29 -1.39
CA HIS A 69 1.24 -15.67 -2.47
C HIS A 69 0.67 -14.28 -2.70
N TYR A 70 1.53 -13.30 -2.82
CA TYR A 70 1.10 -11.89 -2.90
C TYR A 70 1.59 -11.25 -4.18
N ARG A 71 0.78 -10.36 -4.71
CA ARG A 71 1.15 -9.58 -5.89
C ARG A 71 0.56 -8.18 -5.78
N ILE A 72 1.17 -7.25 -6.48
CA ILE A 72 0.65 -5.89 -6.56
C ILE A 72 -0.57 -5.90 -7.47
N SER A 73 -1.64 -5.24 -7.03
CA SER A 73 -2.88 -5.13 -7.80
C SER A 73 -2.81 -3.87 -8.67
N SER A 74 -2.82 -4.05 -9.99
CA SER A 74 -2.81 -2.89 -10.88
C SER A 74 -4.07 -2.05 -10.72
N GLU A 75 -5.21 -2.70 -10.43
CA GLU A 75 -6.43 -1.97 -10.17
C GLU A 75 -6.35 -1.15 -8.90
N GLY A 76 -5.82 -1.76 -7.83
CA GLY A 76 -5.67 -1.05 -6.56
C GLY A 76 -4.71 0.11 -6.66
N VAL A 77 -3.64 -0.08 -7.42
CA VAL A 77 -2.66 1.00 -7.63
C VAL A 77 -3.30 2.16 -8.39
N GLN A 78 -4.12 1.84 -9.41
CA GLN A 78 -4.78 2.88 -10.18
C GLN A 78 -5.72 3.70 -9.29
N ILE A 79 -6.47 3.03 -8.43
CA ILE A 79 -7.37 3.71 -7.49
C ILE A 79 -6.56 4.61 -6.55
N ALA A 80 -5.42 4.11 -6.06
CA ALA A 80 -4.57 4.90 -5.17
C ALA A 80 -4.04 6.15 -5.86
N LYS A 81 -3.65 6.01 -7.12
CA LYS A 81 -3.17 7.15 -7.89
C LYS A 81 -4.27 8.21 -8.06
N GLU A 82 -5.49 7.77 -8.30
CA GLU A 82 -6.61 8.69 -8.44
C GLU A 82 -6.90 9.41 -7.13
N TYR A 83 -6.81 8.69 -6.01
CA TYR A 83 -7.01 9.32 -4.71
C TYR A 83 -5.93 10.34 -4.41
N LEU A 84 -4.68 9.97 -4.69
CA LEU A 84 -3.57 10.91 -4.49
C LEU A 84 -3.76 12.15 -5.34
N SER A 85 -4.08 11.97 -6.61
CA SER A 85 -4.29 13.08 -7.52
C SER A 85 -5.43 13.98 -7.03
N GLY A 86 -6.55 13.38 -6.62
CA GLY A 86 -7.70 14.17 -6.18
C GLY A 86 -7.44 14.96 -4.91
N LEU A 87 -6.61 14.43 -4.01
CA LEU A 87 -6.29 15.12 -2.75
C LEU A 87 -5.31 16.25 -2.93
N THR A 88 -4.50 16.20 -3.97
CA THR A 88 -3.34 17.10 -4.08
C THR A 88 -3.44 18.06 -5.24
N ILE A 89 -4.65 18.27 -5.76
CA ILE A 89 -4.86 19.27 -6.79
C ILE A 89 -4.66 20.66 -6.19
N ALA A 90 -3.71 21.41 -6.75
CA ALA A 90 -3.41 22.74 -6.27
C ALA A 90 -4.29 23.76 -7.01
N GLN A 91 -4.77 24.74 -6.27
CA GLN A 91 -5.51 25.87 -6.83
C GLN A 91 -4.55 27.04 -6.92
N THR A 92 -4.55 27.72 -8.06
CA THR A 92 -3.59 28.80 -8.25
C THR A 92 -4.15 30.18 -7.98
N TYR A 93 -5.46 30.29 -7.85
CA TYR A 93 -6.09 31.59 -7.68
C TYR A 93 -6.43 31.90 -6.22
N ASP A 94 -6.12 31.02 -5.29
CA ASP A 94 -6.47 31.15 -3.90
C ASP A 94 -5.38 31.77 -3.07
N GLU A 95 -4.22 32.01 -3.65
CA GLU A 95 -3.09 32.46 -2.87
C GLU A 95 -3.28 33.86 -2.30
N ASP A 96 -4.23 34.63 -2.83
CA ASP A 96 -4.51 35.92 -2.26
C ASP A 96 -5.40 35.85 -1.03
N LYS A 97 -5.79 34.66 -0.64
CA LYS A 97 -6.61 34.44 0.54
C LYS A 97 -5.77 33.84 1.64
N PRO A 98 -5.34 34.61 2.61
CA PRO A 98 -4.54 34.04 3.69
C PRO A 98 -5.39 33.09 4.52
N CYS A 99 -4.84 31.93 4.78
CA CYS A 99 -5.65 30.90 5.41
C CYS A 99 -5.70 30.98 6.92
N CYS A 100 -4.81 31.67 7.55
CA CYS A 100 -4.73 31.68 8.98
C CYS A 100 -5.01 33.05 9.58
N GLU A 101 -5.82 33.79 8.92
CA GLU A 101 -6.16 35.13 9.38
C GLU A 101 -7.43 35.10 10.20
#